data_e25f1b79b5781f9a0fee9081e2aaff67
#
_entry.id   e25f1b79b5781f9a0fee9081e2aaff67
#
_cell.length_a   1.000
_cell.length_b   1.000
_cell.length_c   1.000
_cell.angle_alpha   90.00
_cell.angle_beta   90.00
_cell.angle_gamma   90.00
#
_symmetry.space_group_name_H-M   'P 1'
#
loop_
_entity.id
_entity.type
_entity.pdbx_description
1 polymer ?
#
loop_
_entity_poly.entity_id
_entity_poly.type
_entity_poly.pdbx_seq_one_letter_code
_entity_poly.pdbx_strand_id
1 'polypeptide(L)'
;MILIKRTFFIVLIAVFFSAPIANAALDIEITGGNAQQIPIAVLPFGNTASTKDNINEIIAADLARSGLFRLLETRGMANLPIIPAQINYAQWTALQAQAITVGNVEAIAGGRFKVSFQLLDALKQTQLASMDYQVAPNQVRNTAHKIADIIYQKLTGEAGIFASRIAYITKSGKRYALQVADADGFNPQNVVSSNEPIISPAWSPDGKKLAYVSFEKKKPIIYVQSLTSGSRAVLASFKGNNSAPAWSPDGSKLAIVLTYGANSQIYTISANGGAVKQITKSNAIDTEPAYSPDGSQIYFSSDRGGKPQIYKVSANGGSASRVTFEGAYNVSPRFSPDGKNLAYIRNDAGKFRVALQNLVSGQVQLLSEGSQDESPSFAPNGRVILYATKVRGRGQLAAVSVDGSVRQRLNDATGDAREPAWSPIIN
;
A
#
# COMPACT_ATOMS: atom_id res chain seq x y z
N MET A 1 30.11 -55.74 53.75
CA MET A 1 30.46 -54.42 53.19
C MET A 1 29.62 -54.21 51.94
N ILE A 2 28.44 -53.57 52.12
CA ILE A 2 27.38 -53.44 51.12
C ILE A 2 27.50 -52.07 50.46
N LEU A 3 27.73 -52.05 49.15
CA LEU A 3 27.85 -50.85 48.33
C LEU A 3 26.45 -50.43 47.86
N ILE A 4 25.93 -49.29 48.34
CA ILE A 4 24.66 -48.70 47.89
C ILE A 4 24.96 -47.78 46.69
N LYS A 5 24.50 -48.16 45.49
CA LYS A 5 24.50 -47.30 44.31
C LYS A 5 23.28 -46.29 44.41
N ARG A 6 23.59 -45.01 44.53
CA ARG A 6 22.60 -43.94 44.41
C ARG A 6 22.43 -43.56 42.92
N THR A 7 21.26 -43.83 42.42
CA THR A 7 20.84 -43.39 41.08
C THR A 7 20.24 -42.00 41.16
N PHE A 8 20.88 -41.01 40.55
CA PHE A 8 20.38 -39.66 40.43
C PHE A 8 19.41 -39.59 39.25
N PHE A 9 18.13 -39.30 39.50
CA PHE A 9 17.14 -38.98 38.48
C PHE A 9 17.18 -37.48 38.20
N ILE A 10 17.66 -37.07 37.02
CA ILE A 10 17.58 -35.69 36.55
C ILE A 10 16.24 -35.51 35.88
N VAL A 11 15.33 -34.76 36.54
CA VAL A 11 14.07 -34.31 35.92
C VAL A 11 14.36 -33.07 35.06
N LEU A 12 14.29 -33.24 33.75
CA LEU A 12 14.41 -32.14 32.79
C LEU A 12 13.07 -31.42 32.71
N ILE A 13 12.94 -30.25 33.38
CA ILE A 13 11.76 -29.39 33.24
C ILE A 13 11.91 -28.61 31.92
N ALA A 14 11.14 -29.00 30.90
CA ALA A 14 11.01 -28.23 29.67
C ALA A 14 10.13 -26.99 29.94
N VAL A 15 10.75 -25.82 30.07
CA VAL A 15 10.05 -24.56 30.14
C VAL A 15 9.65 -24.18 28.70
N PHE A 16 8.38 -24.34 28.37
CA PHE A 16 7.80 -23.80 27.15
C PHE A 16 7.76 -22.27 27.27
N PHE A 17 8.70 -21.58 26.65
CA PHE A 17 8.58 -20.16 26.37
C PHE A 17 7.51 -19.98 25.29
N SER A 18 6.30 -19.63 25.66
CA SER A 18 5.33 -19.04 24.75
C SER A 18 5.84 -17.65 24.39
N ALA A 19 6.40 -17.50 23.17
CA ALA A 19 6.70 -16.19 22.63
C ALA A 19 5.38 -15.41 22.50
N PRO A 20 5.29 -14.17 23.02
CA PRO A 20 4.11 -13.35 22.78
C PRO A 20 4.01 -13.10 21.27
N ILE A 21 2.82 -13.35 20.71
CA ILE A 21 2.48 -12.93 19.36
C ILE A 21 2.54 -11.39 19.40
N ALA A 22 3.59 -10.81 18.83
CA ALA A 22 3.70 -9.38 18.68
C ALA A 22 2.60 -8.94 17.72
N ASN A 23 1.51 -8.40 18.26
CA ASN A 23 0.58 -7.60 17.46
C ASN A 23 1.40 -6.42 16.93
N ALA A 24 1.53 -6.33 15.60
CA ALA A 24 2.13 -5.18 14.95
C ALA A 24 1.27 -3.96 15.30
N ALA A 25 1.69 -3.17 16.28
CA ALA A 25 1.05 -1.91 16.60
C ALA A 25 1.39 -0.93 15.47
N LEU A 26 0.38 -0.43 14.79
CA LEU A 26 0.50 0.64 13.81
C LEU A 26 0.84 1.93 14.57
N ASP A 27 1.97 2.56 14.22
CA ASP A 27 2.37 3.86 14.78
C ASP A 27 1.81 4.95 13.87
N ILE A 28 0.79 5.67 14.34
CA ILE A 28 0.11 6.74 13.60
C ILE A 28 0.43 8.07 14.28
N GLU A 29 1.09 8.96 13.56
CA GLU A 29 1.35 10.33 13.99
C GLU A 29 0.47 11.30 13.21
N ILE A 30 -0.40 12.04 13.93
CA ILE A 30 -1.22 13.11 13.35
C ILE A 30 -0.59 14.43 13.77
N THR A 31 0.08 15.11 12.82
CA THR A 31 0.79 16.37 13.07
C THR A 31 -0.03 17.63 12.76
N GLY A 32 -1.20 17.46 12.11
CA GLY A 32 -2.06 18.57 11.70
C GLY A 32 -3.20 18.81 12.69
N GLY A 33 -3.09 19.86 13.53
CA GLY A 33 -4.07 20.18 14.57
C GLY A 33 -5.39 20.85 14.13
N ASN A 34 -5.69 21.05 12.84
CA ASN A 34 -6.81 21.85 12.38
C ASN A 34 -7.85 21.15 11.48
N ALA A 35 -7.67 19.90 11.11
CA ALA A 35 -8.73 19.17 10.43
C ALA A 35 -9.78 18.73 11.46
N GLN A 36 -11.01 19.25 11.35
CA GLN A 36 -12.11 18.83 12.20
C GLN A 36 -12.45 17.37 11.86
N GLN A 37 -11.93 16.44 12.67
CA GLN A 37 -12.18 15.02 12.51
C GLN A 37 -13.69 14.73 12.65
N ILE A 38 -14.19 13.79 11.86
CA ILE A 38 -15.59 13.33 11.89
C ILE A 38 -15.74 12.37 13.09
N PRO A 39 -16.53 12.75 14.14
CA PRO A 39 -16.76 11.87 15.27
C PRO A 39 -17.67 10.72 14.88
N ILE A 40 -17.21 9.47 15.01
CA ILE A 40 -17.96 8.28 14.65
C ILE A 40 -17.92 7.23 15.76
N ALA A 41 -19.07 6.59 16.02
CA ALA A 41 -19.19 5.42 16.86
C ALA A 41 -19.15 4.16 15.98
N VAL A 42 -18.07 3.39 16.07
CA VAL A 42 -17.98 2.06 15.45
C VAL A 42 -18.32 1.03 16.50
N LEU A 43 -19.58 0.56 16.49
CA LEU A 43 -20.09 -0.31 17.54
C LEU A 43 -19.69 -1.77 17.30
N PRO A 44 -19.56 -2.58 18.37
CA PRO A 44 -19.35 -4.01 18.22
C PRO A 44 -20.48 -4.65 17.41
N PHE A 45 -20.11 -5.47 16.43
CA PHE A 45 -21.08 -6.25 15.67
C PHE A 45 -21.57 -7.42 16.53
N GLY A 46 -22.87 -7.76 16.40
CA GLY A 46 -23.42 -8.95 17.04
C GLY A 46 -22.75 -10.23 16.52
N ASN A 47 -22.66 -11.25 17.39
CA ASN A 47 -22.21 -12.62 17.06
C ASN A 47 -20.79 -12.75 16.48
N THR A 48 -19.90 -11.80 16.69
CA THR A 48 -18.51 -11.82 16.15
C THR A 48 -17.64 -12.92 16.75
N ALA A 49 -18.03 -13.54 17.87
CA ALA A 49 -17.28 -14.65 18.49
C ALA A 49 -17.09 -15.87 17.57
N SER A 50 -17.89 -15.97 16.50
CA SER A 50 -17.80 -17.04 15.51
C SER A 50 -16.74 -16.80 14.42
N THR A 51 -16.15 -15.61 14.35
CA THR A 51 -15.13 -15.22 13.36
C THR A 51 -13.76 -15.10 14.00
N LYS A 52 -12.70 -15.39 13.21
CA LYS A 52 -11.31 -15.18 13.64
C LYS A 52 -10.98 -13.70 13.76
N ASP A 53 -11.54 -12.90 12.84
CA ASP A 53 -11.26 -11.46 12.73
C ASP A 53 -12.41 -10.66 13.36
N ASN A 54 -12.06 -9.63 14.13
CA ASN A 54 -13.04 -8.72 14.72
C ASN A 54 -13.34 -7.58 13.75
N ILE A 55 -14.51 -7.63 13.11
CA ILE A 55 -14.90 -6.70 12.03
C ILE A 55 -14.90 -5.26 12.51
N ASN A 56 -15.49 -4.95 13.67
CA ASN A 56 -15.56 -3.57 14.15
C ASN A 56 -14.19 -3.00 14.53
N GLU A 57 -13.27 -3.80 15.04
CA GLU A 57 -11.90 -3.35 15.32
C GLU A 57 -11.13 -3.02 14.04
N ILE A 58 -11.30 -3.82 12.98
CA ILE A 58 -10.69 -3.56 11.68
C ILE A 58 -11.25 -2.27 11.08
N ILE A 59 -12.58 -2.10 11.07
CA ILE A 59 -13.23 -0.86 10.59
C ILE A 59 -12.73 0.35 11.36
N ALA A 60 -12.69 0.26 12.69
CA ALA A 60 -12.23 1.34 13.56
C ALA A 60 -10.75 1.70 13.27
N ALA A 61 -9.87 0.70 13.15
CA ALA A 61 -8.47 0.89 12.82
C ALA A 61 -8.28 1.56 11.44
N ASP A 62 -9.05 1.14 10.43
CA ASP A 62 -9.02 1.72 9.10
C ASP A 62 -9.40 3.20 9.11
N LEU A 63 -10.52 3.54 9.74
CA LEU A 63 -11.01 4.91 9.84
C LEU A 63 -10.05 5.81 10.63
N ALA A 64 -9.53 5.32 11.76
CA ALA A 64 -8.54 6.04 12.57
C ALA A 64 -7.27 6.31 11.75
N ARG A 65 -6.80 5.32 10.98
CA ARG A 65 -5.61 5.42 10.15
C ARG A 65 -5.72 6.48 9.06
N SER A 66 -6.92 6.80 8.58
CA SER A 66 -7.11 7.88 7.62
C SER A 66 -6.81 9.28 8.21
N GLY A 67 -6.82 9.43 9.54
CA GLY A 67 -6.68 10.70 10.24
C GLY A 67 -7.92 11.61 10.18
N LEU A 68 -8.94 11.23 9.39
CA LEU A 68 -10.15 12.04 9.18
C LEU A 68 -11.26 11.74 10.21
N PHE A 69 -11.13 10.68 10.98
CA PHE A 69 -12.16 10.25 11.93
C PHE A 69 -11.66 10.28 13.37
N ARG A 70 -12.51 10.76 14.26
CA ARG A 70 -12.36 10.63 15.69
C ARG A 70 -13.29 9.51 16.18
N LEU A 71 -12.69 8.39 16.54
CA LEU A 71 -13.45 7.27 17.11
C LEU A 71 -13.97 7.63 18.48
N LEU A 72 -15.26 7.37 18.73
CA LEU A 72 -15.85 7.52 20.05
C LEU A 72 -15.56 6.28 20.89
N GLU A 73 -15.12 6.48 22.13
CA GLU A 73 -14.87 5.40 23.07
C GLU A 73 -16.19 4.74 23.48
N THR A 74 -16.30 3.44 23.22
CA THR A 74 -17.50 2.65 23.54
C THR A 74 -17.20 1.58 24.58
N ARG A 75 -15.93 1.40 24.99
CA ARG A 75 -15.52 0.43 25.96
C ARG A 75 -16.16 0.71 27.32
N GLY A 76 -16.76 -0.31 27.94
CA GLY A 76 -17.44 -0.19 29.22
C GLY A 76 -18.88 0.32 29.15
N MET A 77 -19.40 0.66 27.96
CA MET A 77 -20.80 0.96 27.78
C MET A 77 -21.61 -0.34 27.81
N ALA A 78 -22.71 -0.35 28.60
CA ALA A 78 -23.64 -1.48 28.64
C ALA A 78 -24.65 -1.41 27.49
N ASN A 79 -25.13 -2.55 27.02
CA ASN A 79 -26.24 -2.67 26.06
C ASN A 79 -26.03 -1.88 24.76
N LEU A 80 -24.84 -2.01 24.14
CA LEU A 80 -24.57 -1.39 22.85
C LEU A 80 -25.52 -1.94 21.77
N PRO A 81 -26.11 -1.04 20.94
CA PRO A 81 -27.02 -1.47 19.88
C PRO A 81 -26.28 -2.23 18.78
N ILE A 82 -26.93 -3.28 18.26
CA ILE A 82 -26.46 -4.05 17.10
C ILE A 82 -27.36 -3.88 15.87
N ILE A 83 -28.54 -3.28 16.05
CA ILE A 83 -29.50 -2.91 15.01
C ILE A 83 -30.00 -1.47 15.23
N PRO A 84 -30.44 -0.77 14.18
CA PRO A 84 -30.88 0.63 14.28
C PRO A 84 -31.99 0.89 15.30
N ALA A 85 -32.96 -0.04 15.44
CA ALA A 85 -34.08 0.12 16.36
C ALA A 85 -33.68 0.21 17.86
N GLN A 86 -32.45 -0.20 18.20
CA GLN A 86 -31.91 -0.15 19.56
C GLN A 86 -31.15 1.15 19.85
N ILE A 87 -30.94 2.02 18.84
CA ILE A 87 -30.13 3.21 19.00
C ILE A 87 -30.90 4.29 19.79
N ASN A 88 -30.33 4.68 20.93
CA ASN A 88 -30.75 5.88 21.63
C ASN A 88 -29.97 7.09 21.07
N TYR A 89 -30.50 7.75 20.06
CA TYR A 89 -29.85 8.88 19.38
C TYR A 89 -29.46 10.01 20.32
N ALA A 90 -30.28 10.29 21.37
CA ALA A 90 -29.98 11.35 22.35
C ALA A 90 -28.65 11.08 23.08
N GLN A 91 -28.34 9.81 23.41
CA GLN A 91 -27.08 9.41 24.03
C GLN A 91 -25.89 9.67 23.10
N TRP A 92 -26.00 9.30 21.82
CA TRP A 92 -24.92 9.47 20.85
C TRP A 92 -24.70 10.93 20.45
N THR A 93 -25.77 11.71 20.36
CA THR A 93 -25.69 13.15 20.12
C THR A 93 -25.03 13.88 21.28
N ALA A 94 -25.30 13.49 22.54
CA ALA A 94 -24.60 14.02 23.71
C ALA A 94 -23.08 13.75 23.69
N LEU A 95 -22.65 12.64 23.07
CA LEU A 95 -21.24 12.28 22.81
C LEU A 95 -20.67 12.95 21.55
N GLN A 96 -21.46 13.82 20.91
CA GLN A 96 -21.11 14.52 19.67
C GLN A 96 -20.86 13.57 18.47
N ALA A 97 -21.49 12.40 18.45
CA ALA A 97 -21.44 11.51 17.29
C ALA A 97 -22.07 12.19 16.08
N GLN A 98 -21.40 12.17 14.93
CA GLN A 98 -21.99 12.52 13.64
C GLN A 98 -22.50 11.26 12.92
N ALA A 99 -21.85 10.13 13.13
CA ALA A 99 -22.22 8.86 12.52
C ALA A 99 -22.12 7.70 13.52
N ILE A 100 -22.94 6.67 13.30
CA ILE A 100 -23.00 5.46 14.12
C ILE A 100 -23.00 4.26 13.16
N THR A 101 -22.19 3.25 13.42
CA THR A 101 -22.27 1.95 12.71
C THR A 101 -22.82 0.89 13.62
N VAL A 102 -23.74 0.09 13.11
CA VAL A 102 -24.24 -1.14 13.74
C VAL A 102 -24.12 -2.29 12.75
N GLY A 103 -24.03 -3.51 13.25
CA GLY A 103 -23.93 -4.68 12.38
C GLY A 103 -24.06 -5.99 13.12
N ASN A 104 -24.16 -7.06 12.34
CA ASN A 104 -24.29 -8.43 12.84
C ASN A 104 -23.56 -9.41 11.93
N VAL A 105 -23.08 -10.51 12.51
CA VAL A 105 -22.44 -11.62 11.80
C VAL A 105 -23.21 -12.90 12.12
N GLU A 106 -23.74 -13.55 11.10
CA GLU A 106 -24.49 -14.80 11.23
C GLU A 106 -23.76 -15.92 10.48
N ALA A 107 -23.57 -17.06 11.13
CA ALA A 107 -23.14 -18.27 10.44
C ALA A 107 -24.31 -18.81 9.60
N ILE A 108 -24.04 -19.06 8.32
CA ILE A 108 -25.02 -19.58 7.37
C ILE A 108 -24.57 -20.92 6.79
N ALA A 109 -25.43 -21.59 6.03
CA ALA A 109 -25.14 -22.87 5.41
C ALA A 109 -23.85 -22.84 4.57
N GLY A 110 -23.12 -23.96 4.51
CA GLY A 110 -21.86 -24.08 3.76
C GLY A 110 -20.66 -23.48 4.44
N GLY A 111 -20.68 -23.23 5.76
CA GLY A 111 -19.54 -22.69 6.52
C GLY A 111 -19.21 -21.22 6.16
N ARG A 112 -20.20 -20.51 5.65
CA ARG A 112 -20.09 -19.08 5.28
C ARG A 112 -20.66 -18.20 6.39
N PHE A 113 -20.41 -16.89 6.26
CA PHE A 113 -20.99 -15.86 7.12
C PHE A 113 -21.85 -14.88 6.32
N LYS A 114 -22.97 -14.47 6.91
CA LYS A 114 -23.70 -13.27 6.49
C LYS A 114 -23.24 -12.13 7.41
N VAL A 115 -22.66 -11.08 6.80
CA VAL A 115 -22.24 -9.86 7.49
C VAL A 115 -23.20 -8.75 7.06
N SER A 116 -23.98 -8.26 7.99
CA SER A 116 -24.90 -7.13 7.80
C SER A 116 -24.34 -5.92 8.48
N PHE A 117 -24.34 -4.76 7.80
CA PHE A 117 -23.93 -3.49 8.41
C PHE A 117 -24.84 -2.36 8.00
N GLN A 118 -24.98 -1.37 8.88
CA GLN A 118 -25.70 -0.13 8.63
C GLN A 118 -24.90 1.06 9.18
N LEU A 119 -24.85 2.13 8.38
CA LEU A 119 -24.28 3.42 8.75
C LEU A 119 -25.44 4.42 8.89
N LEU A 120 -25.48 5.15 10.01
CA LEU A 120 -26.55 6.06 10.36
C LEU A 120 -25.97 7.45 10.64
N ASP A 121 -26.69 8.48 10.20
CA ASP A 121 -26.45 9.88 10.61
C ASP A 121 -27.04 10.05 12.01
N ALA A 122 -26.22 10.39 12.99
CA ALA A 122 -26.65 10.52 14.38
C ALA A 122 -27.54 11.75 14.62
N LEU A 123 -27.35 12.82 13.83
CA LEU A 123 -28.08 14.08 13.97
C LEU A 123 -29.44 14.04 13.24
N LYS A 124 -29.41 13.57 11.97
CA LYS A 124 -30.61 13.45 11.13
C LYS A 124 -31.43 12.19 11.43
N GLN A 125 -30.87 11.24 12.16
CA GLN A 125 -31.48 9.95 12.47
C GLN A 125 -31.89 9.17 11.21
N THR A 126 -31.08 9.28 10.15
CA THR A 126 -31.33 8.66 8.85
C THR A 126 -30.25 7.66 8.50
N GLN A 127 -30.60 6.66 7.69
CA GLN A 127 -29.67 5.68 7.19
C GLN A 127 -28.86 6.25 6.01
N LEU A 128 -27.53 6.23 6.11
CA LEU A 128 -26.59 6.64 5.05
C LEU A 128 -26.18 5.48 4.16
N ALA A 129 -26.06 4.29 4.71
CA ALA A 129 -25.75 3.06 3.98
C ALA A 129 -26.29 1.82 4.71
N SER A 130 -26.59 0.77 3.94
CA SER A 130 -26.91 -0.56 4.46
C SER A 130 -26.44 -1.60 3.44
N MET A 131 -25.76 -2.65 3.90
CA MET A 131 -25.24 -3.72 3.05
C MET A 131 -25.28 -5.07 3.78
N ASP A 132 -25.53 -6.11 2.99
CA ASP A 132 -25.43 -7.51 3.39
C ASP A 132 -24.41 -8.22 2.51
N TYR A 133 -23.46 -8.90 3.13
CA TYR A 133 -22.45 -9.71 2.47
C TYR A 133 -22.58 -11.17 2.86
N GLN A 134 -22.44 -12.09 1.88
CA GLN A 134 -22.30 -13.51 2.14
C GLN A 134 -20.89 -13.95 1.76
N VAL A 135 -20.06 -14.24 2.73
CA VAL A 135 -18.62 -14.40 2.57
C VAL A 135 -18.08 -15.70 3.18
N ALA A 136 -16.99 -16.20 2.62
CA ALA A 136 -16.24 -17.28 3.24
C ALA A 136 -15.45 -16.76 4.47
N PRO A 137 -15.05 -17.63 5.41
CA PRO A 137 -14.31 -17.22 6.61
C PRO A 137 -13.05 -16.38 6.34
N ASN A 138 -12.30 -16.72 5.31
CA ASN A 138 -11.09 -15.99 4.92
C ASN A 138 -11.36 -14.65 4.23
N GLN A 139 -12.61 -14.30 3.96
CA GLN A 139 -13.01 -13.02 3.34
C GLN A 139 -13.56 -12.02 4.37
N VAL A 140 -13.75 -12.42 5.62
CA VAL A 140 -14.32 -11.58 6.69
C VAL A 140 -13.51 -10.29 6.87
N ARG A 141 -12.17 -10.39 6.94
CA ARG A 141 -11.28 -9.24 7.05
C ARG A 141 -11.43 -8.27 5.86
N ASN A 142 -11.38 -8.77 4.64
CA ASN A 142 -11.57 -7.94 3.44
C ASN A 142 -12.96 -7.29 3.40
N THR A 143 -13.98 -7.95 3.97
CA THR A 143 -15.32 -7.36 4.10
C THR A 143 -15.33 -6.21 5.09
N ALA A 144 -14.60 -6.29 6.19
CA ALA A 144 -14.43 -5.18 7.12
C ALA A 144 -13.79 -3.96 6.44
N HIS A 145 -12.73 -4.16 5.65
CA HIS A 145 -12.10 -3.11 4.85
C HIS A 145 -13.07 -2.48 3.84
N LYS A 146 -13.90 -3.29 3.15
CA LYS A 146 -14.95 -2.79 2.24
C LYS A 146 -16.01 -1.96 2.96
N ILE A 147 -16.39 -2.36 4.16
CA ILE A 147 -17.32 -1.59 5.00
C ILE A 147 -16.66 -0.26 5.39
N ALA A 148 -15.40 -0.25 5.79
CA ALA A 148 -14.66 0.97 6.07
C ALA A 148 -14.57 1.90 4.84
N ASP A 149 -14.37 1.34 3.64
CA ASP A 149 -14.38 2.10 2.38
C ASP A 149 -15.74 2.78 2.13
N ILE A 150 -16.84 2.07 2.37
CA ILE A 150 -18.20 2.63 2.24
C ILE A 150 -18.44 3.75 3.25
N ILE A 151 -18.04 3.55 4.51
CA ILE A 151 -18.16 4.56 5.57
C ILE A 151 -17.36 5.80 5.17
N TYR A 152 -16.10 5.60 4.77
CA TYR A 152 -15.22 6.67 4.32
C TYR A 152 -15.86 7.45 3.17
N GLN A 153 -16.33 6.77 2.13
CA GLN A 153 -16.93 7.40 0.96
C GLN A 153 -18.21 8.16 1.30
N LYS A 154 -19.09 7.60 2.15
CA LYS A 154 -20.36 8.23 2.54
C LYS A 154 -20.16 9.50 3.35
N LEU A 155 -19.12 9.56 4.18
CA LEU A 155 -18.88 10.66 5.09
C LEU A 155 -17.92 11.73 4.53
N THR A 156 -17.02 11.35 3.58
CA THR A 156 -16.05 12.28 2.99
C THR A 156 -16.34 12.64 1.54
N GLY A 157 -17.15 11.86 0.84
CA GLY A 157 -17.38 11.98 -0.61
C GLY A 157 -16.28 11.38 -1.47
N GLU A 158 -15.21 10.84 -0.89
CA GLU A 158 -14.06 10.31 -1.61
C GLU A 158 -14.01 8.78 -1.52
N ALA A 159 -13.41 8.13 -2.51
CA ALA A 159 -13.27 6.67 -2.50
C ALA A 159 -12.38 6.21 -1.33
N GLY A 160 -12.81 5.17 -0.62
CA GLY A 160 -11.98 4.47 0.35
C GLY A 160 -10.86 3.67 -0.32
N ILE A 161 -9.85 3.31 0.47
CA ILE A 161 -8.66 2.58 -0.01
C ILE A 161 -8.32 1.36 0.84
N PHE A 162 -9.14 1.08 1.86
CA PHE A 162 -8.78 0.08 2.87
C PHE A 162 -8.84 -1.35 2.34
N ALA A 163 -9.75 -1.65 1.39
CA ALA A 163 -9.83 -2.94 0.71
C ALA A 163 -8.81 -3.10 -0.45
N SER A 164 -7.94 -2.10 -0.70
CA SER A 164 -6.84 -2.22 -1.65
C SER A 164 -5.68 -3.04 -1.07
N ARG A 165 -4.65 -3.29 -1.88
CA ARG A 165 -3.47 -4.07 -1.48
C ARG A 165 -2.18 -3.31 -1.74
N ILE A 166 -1.12 -3.73 -1.06
CA ILE A 166 0.24 -3.25 -1.30
C ILE A 166 1.13 -4.41 -1.71
N ALA A 167 2.03 -4.19 -2.66
CA ALA A 167 3.13 -5.09 -2.98
C ALA A 167 4.43 -4.46 -2.49
N TYR A 168 5.35 -5.27 -1.97
CA TYR A 168 6.65 -4.79 -1.50
C TYR A 168 7.67 -5.92 -1.48
N ILE A 169 8.94 -5.57 -1.42
CA ILE A 169 10.04 -6.53 -1.32
C ILE A 169 10.48 -6.62 0.14
N THR A 170 10.61 -7.84 0.65
CA THR A 170 11.29 -8.09 1.92
C THR A 170 12.65 -8.73 1.70
N LYS A 171 13.61 -8.40 2.59
CA LYS A 171 14.92 -9.03 2.63
C LYS A 171 15.19 -9.59 4.03
N SER A 172 15.46 -10.87 4.11
CA SER A 172 15.87 -11.54 5.36
C SER A 172 17.13 -12.37 5.09
N GLY A 173 18.27 -11.95 5.62
CA GLY A 173 19.57 -12.54 5.29
C GLY A 173 19.86 -12.44 3.78
N LYS A 174 19.99 -13.60 3.11
CA LYS A 174 20.21 -13.68 1.65
C LYS A 174 18.91 -13.85 0.86
N ARG A 175 17.76 -14.01 1.52
CA ARG A 175 16.48 -14.28 0.86
C ARG A 175 15.73 -12.98 0.60
N TYR A 176 15.31 -12.79 -0.64
CA TYR A 176 14.37 -11.76 -1.08
C TYR A 176 13.01 -12.39 -1.33
N ALA A 177 11.93 -11.66 -1.01
CA ALA A 177 10.59 -12.08 -1.33
C ALA A 177 9.76 -10.89 -1.81
N LEU A 178 9.02 -11.06 -2.91
CA LEU A 178 7.95 -10.17 -3.30
C LEU A 178 6.69 -10.60 -2.56
N GLN A 179 6.15 -9.72 -1.77
CA GLN A 179 4.94 -9.95 -0.97
C GLN A 179 3.80 -9.05 -1.43
N VAL A 180 2.58 -9.52 -1.22
CA VAL A 180 1.34 -8.76 -1.35
C VAL A 180 0.60 -8.86 -0.02
N ALA A 181 0.22 -7.71 0.53
CA ALA A 181 -0.52 -7.62 1.79
C ALA A 181 -1.75 -6.73 1.63
N ASP A 182 -2.64 -6.73 2.62
CA ASP A 182 -3.70 -5.74 2.75
C ASP A 182 -3.08 -4.32 2.87
N ALA A 183 -3.84 -3.28 2.60
CA ALA A 183 -3.34 -1.90 2.60
C ALA A 183 -2.76 -1.44 3.97
N ASP A 184 -3.13 -2.12 5.05
CA ASP A 184 -2.60 -1.91 6.39
C ASP A 184 -1.32 -2.72 6.70
N GLY A 185 -0.80 -3.46 5.72
CA GLY A 185 0.36 -4.33 5.86
C GLY A 185 0.06 -5.69 6.47
N PHE A 186 -1.20 -5.99 6.79
CA PHE A 186 -1.59 -7.26 7.39
C PHE A 186 -1.67 -8.38 6.33
N ASN A 187 -1.67 -9.64 6.81
CA ASN A 187 -1.85 -10.84 5.97
C ASN A 187 -0.91 -10.91 4.74
N PRO A 188 0.42 -10.73 4.90
CA PRO A 188 1.35 -10.77 3.78
C PRO A 188 1.38 -12.16 3.13
N GLN A 189 1.19 -12.18 1.81
CA GLN A 189 1.25 -13.38 0.99
C GLN A 189 2.49 -13.35 0.11
N ASN A 190 3.26 -14.44 0.13
CA ASN A 190 4.46 -14.55 -0.68
C ASN A 190 4.11 -14.86 -2.14
N VAL A 191 4.42 -13.94 -3.05
CA VAL A 191 4.22 -14.10 -4.49
C VAL A 191 5.37 -14.89 -5.12
N VAL A 192 6.61 -14.52 -4.78
CA VAL A 192 7.83 -15.17 -5.25
C VAL A 192 8.97 -14.91 -4.27
N SER A 193 9.89 -15.89 -4.15
CA SER A 193 11.12 -15.76 -3.35
C SER A 193 12.34 -16.16 -4.16
N SER A 194 13.48 -15.54 -3.85
CA SER A 194 14.78 -15.82 -4.49
C SER A 194 15.91 -15.54 -3.50
N ASN A 195 17.05 -16.22 -3.69
CA ASN A 195 18.29 -15.84 -3.01
C ASN A 195 19.05 -14.72 -3.74
N GLU A 196 18.56 -14.35 -4.91
CA GLU A 196 19.04 -13.19 -5.67
C GLU A 196 18.02 -12.04 -5.57
N PRO A 197 18.42 -10.78 -5.79
CA PRO A 197 17.53 -9.64 -5.69
C PRO A 197 16.25 -9.76 -6.53
N ILE A 198 15.16 -9.30 -5.94
CA ILE A 198 13.90 -9.00 -6.61
C ILE A 198 13.67 -7.51 -6.36
N ILE A 199 13.33 -6.74 -7.41
CA ILE A 199 13.17 -5.29 -7.34
C ILE A 199 12.03 -4.79 -8.25
N SER A 200 11.63 -3.55 -8.07
CA SER A 200 10.73 -2.76 -8.93
C SER A 200 9.38 -3.43 -9.21
N PRO A 201 8.61 -3.80 -8.18
CA PRO A 201 7.27 -4.32 -8.38
C PRO A 201 6.35 -3.24 -8.94
N ALA A 202 5.51 -3.59 -9.91
CA ALA A 202 4.53 -2.72 -10.54
C ALA A 202 3.22 -3.46 -10.80
N TRP A 203 2.11 -2.93 -10.28
CA TRP A 203 0.77 -3.47 -10.49
C TRP A 203 0.26 -3.19 -11.89
N SER A 204 -0.40 -4.19 -12.50
CA SER A 204 -1.24 -3.93 -13.67
C SER A 204 -2.45 -3.06 -13.28
N PRO A 205 -3.00 -2.24 -14.21
CA PRO A 205 -4.12 -1.35 -13.92
C PRO A 205 -5.38 -2.06 -13.43
N ASP A 206 -5.55 -3.34 -13.77
CA ASP A 206 -6.66 -4.18 -13.31
C ASP A 206 -6.39 -4.87 -11.94
N GLY A 207 -5.22 -4.64 -11.34
CA GLY A 207 -4.83 -5.23 -10.07
C GLY A 207 -4.63 -6.75 -10.05
N LYS A 208 -4.64 -7.41 -11.23
CA LYS A 208 -4.57 -8.88 -11.32
C LYS A 208 -3.17 -9.42 -11.56
N LYS A 209 -2.23 -8.55 -11.96
CA LYS A 209 -0.86 -8.96 -12.29
C LYS A 209 0.17 -8.04 -11.60
N LEU A 210 1.36 -8.58 -11.39
CA LEU A 210 2.56 -7.84 -10.98
C LEU A 210 3.65 -8.04 -12.02
N ALA A 211 4.24 -6.93 -12.50
CA ALA A 211 5.53 -6.94 -13.17
C ALA A 211 6.62 -6.68 -12.14
N TYR A 212 7.76 -7.32 -12.25
CA TYR A 212 8.92 -7.12 -11.38
C TYR A 212 10.20 -7.59 -12.04
N VAL A 213 11.33 -7.16 -11.52
CA VAL A 213 12.66 -7.61 -11.94
C VAL A 213 13.17 -8.69 -10.99
N SER A 214 13.68 -9.78 -11.52
CA SER A 214 14.36 -10.83 -10.74
C SER A 214 15.74 -11.14 -11.29
N PHE A 215 16.70 -11.29 -10.37
CA PHE A 215 18.08 -11.68 -10.67
C PHE A 215 18.34 -13.18 -10.47
N GLU A 216 17.31 -14.00 -10.33
CA GLU A 216 17.43 -15.47 -10.09
C GLU A 216 18.30 -16.21 -11.12
N LYS A 217 18.39 -15.69 -12.35
CA LYS A 217 19.25 -16.22 -13.42
C LYS A 217 20.58 -15.48 -13.53
N LYS A 218 21.03 -14.80 -12.46
CA LYS A 218 22.27 -13.99 -12.39
C LYS A 218 22.32 -12.82 -13.37
N LYS A 219 21.17 -12.45 -13.94
CA LYS A 219 20.97 -11.27 -14.78
C LYS A 219 19.57 -10.70 -14.52
N PRO A 220 19.37 -9.39 -14.70
CA PRO A 220 18.05 -8.79 -14.54
C PRO A 220 17.09 -9.25 -15.64
N ILE A 221 15.98 -9.83 -15.25
CA ILE A 221 14.89 -10.27 -16.12
C ILE A 221 13.59 -9.67 -15.61
N ILE A 222 12.79 -9.10 -16.49
CA ILE A 222 11.44 -8.64 -16.14
C ILE A 222 10.46 -9.79 -16.32
N TYR A 223 9.73 -10.08 -15.27
CA TYR A 223 8.65 -11.06 -15.25
C TYR A 223 7.32 -10.37 -15.07
N VAL A 224 6.27 -11.01 -15.59
CA VAL A 224 4.85 -10.69 -15.28
C VAL A 224 4.24 -11.94 -14.66
N GLN A 225 3.65 -11.76 -13.49
CA GLN A 225 3.01 -12.82 -12.72
C GLN A 225 1.54 -12.52 -12.48
N SER A 226 0.67 -13.48 -12.80
CA SER A 226 -0.76 -13.44 -12.45
C SER A 226 -0.92 -13.77 -10.98
N LEU A 227 -1.64 -12.94 -10.23
CA LEU A 227 -1.96 -13.17 -8.83
C LEU A 227 -3.15 -14.11 -8.64
N THR A 228 -3.96 -14.29 -9.69
CA THR A 228 -5.12 -15.19 -9.66
C THR A 228 -4.72 -16.64 -9.93
N SER A 229 -3.91 -16.88 -10.97
CA SER A 229 -3.50 -18.23 -11.37
C SER A 229 -2.12 -18.64 -10.83
N GLY A 230 -1.33 -17.69 -10.31
CA GLY A 230 0.06 -17.92 -9.94
C GLY A 230 1.01 -18.09 -11.14
N SER A 231 0.50 -18.06 -12.38
CA SER A 231 1.33 -18.23 -13.58
C SER A 231 2.29 -17.06 -13.77
N ARG A 232 3.52 -17.36 -14.21
CA ARG A 232 4.61 -16.41 -14.37
C ARG A 232 5.20 -16.52 -15.77
N ALA A 233 5.38 -15.40 -16.45
CA ALA A 233 5.97 -15.32 -17.78
C ALA A 233 7.15 -14.34 -17.80
N VAL A 234 8.16 -14.63 -18.62
CA VAL A 234 9.23 -13.68 -18.95
C VAL A 234 8.67 -12.64 -19.90
N LEU A 235 8.73 -11.36 -19.48
CA LEU A 235 8.37 -10.25 -20.35
C LEU A 235 9.57 -9.75 -21.16
N ALA A 236 10.71 -9.52 -20.50
CA ALA A 236 11.93 -9.01 -21.12
C ALA A 236 13.17 -9.65 -20.52
N SER A 237 14.05 -10.16 -21.39
CA SER A 237 15.33 -10.79 -21.03
C SER A 237 16.39 -10.48 -22.07
N PHE A 238 16.46 -9.23 -22.51
CA PHE A 238 17.41 -8.74 -23.51
C PHE A 238 18.83 -8.70 -22.96
N LYS A 239 19.82 -8.52 -23.84
CA LYS A 239 21.20 -8.31 -23.43
C LYS A 239 21.33 -7.02 -22.64
N GLY A 240 22.14 -7.02 -21.57
CA GLY A 240 22.31 -5.89 -20.68
C GLY A 240 21.24 -5.79 -19.59
N ASN A 241 20.96 -4.57 -19.14
CA ASN A 241 19.96 -4.31 -18.09
C ASN A 241 18.54 -4.40 -18.63
N ASN A 242 17.64 -4.98 -17.84
CA ASN A 242 16.20 -5.03 -18.06
C ASN A 242 15.55 -4.67 -16.72
N SER A 243 15.04 -3.43 -16.56
CA SER A 243 14.59 -2.96 -15.26
C SER A 243 13.42 -1.99 -15.31
N ALA A 244 12.96 -1.57 -14.13
CA ALA A 244 11.98 -0.53 -13.86
C ALA A 244 10.70 -0.63 -14.75
N PRO A 245 9.98 -1.75 -14.71
CA PRO A 245 8.74 -1.89 -15.47
C PRO A 245 7.66 -0.93 -14.95
N ALA A 246 6.96 -0.24 -15.87
CA ALA A 246 5.80 0.60 -15.56
C ALA A 246 4.69 0.32 -16.57
N TRP A 247 3.51 -0.05 -16.10
CA TRP A 247 2.36 -0.35 -16.95
C TRP A 247 1.77 0.92 -17.59
N SER A 248 1.35 0.82 -18.83
CA SER A 248 0.46 1.82 -19.43
C SER A 248 -0.92 1.77 -18.75
N PRO A 249 -1.66 2.89 -18.67
CA PRO A 249 -2.97 2.94 -18.01
C PRO A 249 -4.01 1.98 -18.55
N ASP A 250 -3.93 1.66 -19.85
CA ASP A 250 -4.79 0.68 -20.53
C ASP A 250 -4.35 -0.78 -20.33
N GLY A 251 -3.20 -1.02 -19.67
CA GLY A 251 -2.64 -2.34 -19.45
C GLY A 251 -2.10 -3.06 -20.68
N SER A 252 -2.10 -2.42 -21.85
CA SER A 252 -1.67 -3.05 -23.12
C SER A 252 -0.15 -3.16 -23.28
N LYS A 253 0.61 -2.28 -22.59
CA LYS A 253 2.06 -2.14 -22.72
C LYS A 253 2.71 -1.90 -21.37
N LEU A 254 4.05 -2.07 -21.37
CA LEU A 254 4.91 -1.59 -20.29
C LEU A 254 5.99 -0.68 -20.87
N ALA A 255 6.30 0.40 -20.16
CA ALA A 255 7.58 1.07 -20.31
C ALA A 255 8.61 0.31 -19.47
N ILE A 256 9.80 0.10 -20.03
CA ILE A 256 10.90 -0.64 -19.41
C ILE A 256 12.22 0.09 -19.69
N VAL A 257 13.22 -0.20 -18.88
CA VAL A 257 14.58 0.32 -19.08
C VAL A 257 15.45 -0.78 -19.66
N LEU A 258 16.10 -0.50 -20.80
CA LEU A 258 17.07 -1.40 -21.40
C LEU A 258 18.40 -0.68 -21.62
N THR A 259 19.50 -1.45 -21.49
CA THR A 259 20.86 -0.98 -21.79
C THR A 259 21.40 -1.73 -23.00
N TYR A 260 21.16 -1.20 -24.19
CA TYR A 260 21.70 -1.77 -25.46
C TYR A 260 23.05 -1.19 -25.88
N GLY A 261 23.68 -0.40 -25.06
CA GLY A 261 24.95 0.27 -25.37
C GLY A 261 25.59 0.74 -24.07
N ALA A 262 26.13 1.96 -24.08
CA ALA A 262 26.76 2.54 -22.92
C ALA A 262 25.73 2.95 -21.84
N ASN A 263 24.53 3.40 -22.24
CA ASN A 263 23.58 4.03 -21.35
C ASN A 263 22.19 3.34 -21.38
N SER A 264 21.50 3.42 -20.26
CA SER A 264 20.13 2.96 -20.10
C SER A 264 19.15 3.94 -20.74
N GLN A 265 18.17 3.42 -21.50
CA GLN A 265 17.15 4.21 -22.17
C GLN A 265 15.76 3.60 -21.94
N ILE A 266 14.72 4.39 -22.14
CA ILE A 266 13.32 3.95 -22.02
C ILE A 266 12.85 3.29 -23.32
N TYR A 267 12.24 2.14 -23.18
CA TYR A 267 11.58 1.39 -24.25
C TYR A 267 10.15 1.05 -23.86
N THR A 268 9.30 0.78 -24.81
CA THR A 268 8.00 0.16 -24.58
C THR A 268 7.95 -1.24 -25.18
N ILE A 269 7.21 -2.13 -24.51
CA ILE A 269 6.98 -3.52 -24.92
C ILE A 269 5.50 -3.87 -24.70
N SER A 270 4.91 -4.70 -25.57
CA SER A 270 3.57 -5.23 -25.31
C SER A 270 3.51 -5.98 -23.98
N ALA A 271 2.39 -5.93 -23.27
CA ALA A 271 2.16 -6.69 -22.05
C ALA A 271 2.29 -8.21 -22.23
N ASN A 272 2.22 -8.69 -23.47
CA ASN A 272 2.42 -10.08 -23.85
C ASN A 272 3.88 -10.39 -24.32
N GLY A 273 4.79 -9.42 -24.18
CA GLY A 273 6.18 -9.53 -24.66
C GLY A 273 6.34 -9.22 -26.17
N GLY A 274 7.50 -9.57 -26.72
CA GLY A 274 7.79 -9.38 -28.15
C GLY A 274 8.78 -8.25 -28.41
N ALA A 275 8.62 -7.56 -29.55
CA ALA A 275 9.51 -6.50 -29.98
C ALA A 275 9.37 -5.25 -29.10
N VAL A 276 10.50 -4.55 -28.91
CA VAL A 276 10.53 -3.29 -28.14
C VAL A 276 10.60 -2.09 -29.09
N LYS A 277 9.97 -0.99 -28.67
CA LYS A 277 10.08 0.32 -29.34
C LYS A 277 10.89 1.25 -28.43
N GLN A 278 11.96 1.83 -28.94
CA GLN A 278 12.74 2.82 -28.22
C GLN A 278 11.96 4.15 -28.12
N ILE A 279 11.89 4.70 -26.90
CA ILE A 279 11.16 5.93 -26.60
C ILE A 279 12.15 7.11 -26.39
N THR A 280 13.23 6.88 -25.64
CA THR A 280 14.28 7.90 -25.44
C THR A 280 15.57 7.49 -26.16
N LYS A 281 16.27 8.51 -26.68
CA LYS A 281 17.58 8.34 -27.32
C LYS A 281 18.47 9.48 -26.91
N SER A 282 19.41 9.24 -26.01
CA SER A 282 20.35 10.24 -25.49
C SER A 282 21.65 9.59 -25.04
N ASN A 283 22.65 10.42 -24.74
CA ASN A 283 23.89 9.98 -24.09
C ASN A 283 23.76 9.94 -22.55
N ALA A 284 22.57 10.16 -22.02
CA ALA A 284 22.29 10.15 -20.60
C ALA A 284 21.74 8.78 -20.13
N ILE A 285 21.66 8.62 -18.83
CA ILE A 285 20.95 7.50 -18.18
C ILE A 285 19.49 7.90 -17.98
N ASP A 286 18.58 7.26 -18.71
CA ASP A 286 17.14 7.41 -18.57
C ASP A 286 16.57 6.18 -17.87
N THR A 287 15.89 6.36 -16.72
CA THR A 287 15.41 5.27 -15.87
C THR A 287 14.09 5.63 -15.15
N GLU A 288 13.50 4.65 -14.45
CA GLU A 288 12.31 4.79 -13.61
C GLU A 288 11.12 5.44 -14.33
N PRO A 289 10.68 4.90 -15.48
CA PRO A 289 9.57 5.46 -16.22
C PRO A 289 8.26 5.38 -15.43
N ALA A 290 7.38 6.38 -15.64
CA ALA A 290 6.00 6.39 -15.17
C ALA A 290 5.11 6.99 -16.27
N TYR A 291 4.05 6.29 -16.65
CA TYR A 291 3.05 6.85 -17.57
C TYR A 291 2.22 7.94 -16.89
N SER A 292 1.86 8.99 -17.64
CA SER A 292 0.77 9.87 -17.25
C SER A 292 -0.55 9.09 -17.22
N PRO A 293 -1.56 9.46 -16.39
CA PRO A 293 -2.81 8.74 -16.29
C PRO A 293 -3.62 8.64 -17.59
N ASP A 294 -3.43 9.59 -18.51
CA ASP A 294 -4.01 9.58 -19.86
C ASP A 294 -3.21 8.73 -20.88
N GLY A 295 -2.05 8.19 -20.45
CA GLY A 295 -1.17 7.37 -21.29
C GLY A 295 -0.42 8.13 -22.38
N SER A 296 -0.57 9.45 -22.50
CA SER A 296 0.02 10.25 -23.57
C SER A 296 1.51 10.53 -23.40
N GLN A 297 2.01 10.53 -22.14
CA GLN A 297 3.38 10.87 -21.81
C GLN A 297 4.01 9.83 -20.88
N ILE A 298 5.35 9.77 -20.91
CA ILE A 298 6.17 9.02 -19.97
C ILE A 298 7.09 10.02 -19.27
N TYR A 299 7.00 10.04 -17.94
CA TYR A 299 7.92 10.78 -17.07
C TYR A 299 9.01 9.82 -16.59
N PHE A 300 10.21 10.31 -16.42
CA PHE A 300 11.37 9.46 -16.10
C PHE A 300 12.49 10.27 -15.45
N SER A 301 13.36 9.56 -14.74
CA SER A 301 14.60 10.12 -14.19
C SER A 301 15.68 10.16 -15.25
N SER A 302 16.39 11.30 -15.39
CA SER A 302 17.48 11.45 -16.35
C SER A 302 18.57 12.38 -15.84
N ASP A 303 19.82 12.02 -16.09
CA ASP A 303 21.01 12.84 -15.77
C ASP A 303 21.48 13.73 -16.95
N ARG A 304 20.67 13.89 -18.01
CA ARG A 304 21.00 14.67 -19.22
C ARG A 304 21.34 16.13 -18.96
N GLY A 305 20.91 16.68 -17.83
CA GLY A 305 21.24 18.03 -17.38
C GLY A 305 22.36 18.07 -16.32
N GLY A 306 23.13 16.99 -16.16
CA GLY A 306 24.19 16.80 -15.19
C GLY A 306 23.76 15.96 -14.00
N LYS A 307 23.00 16.51 -13.05
CA LYS A 307 22.43 15.71 -11.94
C LYS A 307 21.04 15.18 -12.30
N PRO A 308 20.63 14.01 -11.78
CA PRO A 308 19.33 13.43 -12.07
C PRO A 308 18.17 14.37 -11.77
N GLN A 309 17.29 14.51 -12.75
CA GLN A 309 16.05 15.29 -12.70
C GLN A 309 14.94 14.52 -13.39
N ILE A 310 13.69 14.92 -13.16
CA ILE A 310 12.55 14.36 -13.86
C ILE A 310 12.35 15.06 -15.18
N TYR A 311 12.26 14.27 -16.23
CA TYR A 311 11.93 14.66 -17.59
C TYR A 311 10.68 13.97 -18.07
N LYS A 312 10.07 14.49 -19.11
CA LYS A 312 8.94 13.88 -19.80
C LYS A 312 9.15 13.81 -21.29
N VAL A 313 8.55 12.82 -21.91
CA VAL A 313 8.53 12.61 -23.36
C VAL A 313 7.15 12.05 -23.75
N SER A 314 6.74 12.27 -25.01
CA SER A 314 5.56 11.58 -25.54
C SER A 314 5.71 10.05 -25.45
N ALA A 315 4.66 9.33 -25.10
CA ALA A 315 4.65 7.86 -25.10
C ALA A 315 4.96 7.24 -26.47
N ASN A 316 4.93 8.05 -27.54
CA ASN A 316 5.32 7.68 -28.88
C ASN A 316 6.79 7.96 -29.21
N GLY A 317 7.54 8.60 -28.29
CA GLY A 317 8.91 9.06 -28.47
C GLY A 317 8.98 10.54 -28.90
N GLY A 318 10.16 11.04 -29.13
CA GLY A 318 10.44 12.43 -29.50
C GLY A 318 11.36 13.15 -28.52
N SER A 319 11.31 14.47 -28.50
CA SER A 319 12.14 15.30 -27.64
C SER A 319 11.67 15.28 -26.19
N ALA A 320 12.59 15.09 -25.26
CA ALA A 320 12.28 15.15 -23.84
C ALA A 320 12.40 16.57 -23.29
N SER A 321 11.53 16.95 -22.36
CA SER A 321 11.54 18.22 -21.64
C SER A 321 11.67 18.00 -20.14
N ARG A 322 12.38 18.90 -19.45
CA ARG A 322 12.56 18.86 -17.99
C ARG A 322 11.28 19.26 -17.27
N VAL A 323 10.99 18.59 -16.16
CA VAL A 323 9.80 18.80 -15.33
C VAL A 323 10.16 19.42 -13.97
N THR A 324 11.25 18.94 -13.34
CA THR A 324 11.67 19.43 -12.02
C THR A 324 12.80 20.44 -12.14
N PHE A 325 12.65 21.57 -11.45
CA PHE A 325 13.63 22.68 -11.47
C PHE A 325 14.19 23.00 -10.10
N GLU A 326 13.46 22.63 -9.03
CA GLU A 326 13.92 22.80 -7.66
C GLU A 326 14.68 21.57 -7.17
N GLY A 327 15.70 21.82 -6.34
CA GLY A 327 16.56 20.77 -5.81
C GLY A 327 17.59 20.25 -6.81
N ALA A 328 18.69 19.71 -6.28
CA ALA A 328 19.81 19.25 -7.09
C ALA A 328 19.63 17.85 -7.66
N TYR A 329 18.68 17.07 -7.14
CA TYR A 329 18.50 15.65 -7.48
C TYR A 329 17.05 15.25 -7.25
N ASN A 330 16.36 14.82 -8.30
CA ASN A 330 14.96 14.39 -8.27
C ASN A 330 14.79 13.13 -9.12
N VAL A 331 14.23 12.07 -8.54
CA VAL A 331 14.11 10.74 -9.18
C VAL A 331 12.79 10.04 -8.79
N SER A 332 12.50 8.91 -9.43
CA SER A 332 11.37 8.01 -9.12
C SER A 332 10.00 8.71 -9.23
N PRO A 333 9.66 9.30 -10.39
CA PRO A 333 8.38 9.99 -10.55
C PRO A 333 7.19 9.03 -10.45
N ARG A 334 6.11 9.47 -9.77
CA ARG A 334 4.82 8.77 -9.70
C ARG A 334 3.68 9.78 -9.76
N PHE A 335 2.68 9.50 -10.57
CA PHE A 335 1.49 10.34 -10.69
C PHE A 335 0.47 10.05 -9.61
N SER A 336 -0.25 11.09 -9.15
CA SER A 336 -1.55 10.91 -8.54
C SER A 336 -2.55 10.37 -9.59
N PRO A 337 -3.56 9.57 -9.19
CA PRO A 337 -4.53 8.98 -10.12
C PRO A 337 -5.26 10.01 -10.99
N ASP A 338 -5.48 11.23 -10.47
CA ASP A 338 -6.11 12.35 -11.18
C ASP A 338 -5.15 13.13 -12.11
N GLY A 339 -3.86 12.77 -12.10
CA GLY A 339 -2.83 13.42 -12.91
C GLY A 339 -2.41 14.82 -12.48
N LYS A 340 -2.95 15.36 -11.39
CA LYS A 340 -2.68 16.74 -10.97
C LYS A 340 -1.38 16.88 -10.19
N ASN A 341 -0.93 15.81 -9.55
CA ASN A 341 0.26 15.83 -8.72
C ASN A 341 1.28 14.77 -9.15
N LEU A 342 2.55 15.09 -8.93
CA LEU A 342 3.68 14.20 -9.14
C LEU A 342 4.43 14.03 -7.82
N ALA A 343 4.47 12.80 -7.30
CA ALA A 343 5.37 12.44 -6.21
C ALA A 343 6.71 11.98 -6.77
N TYR A 344 7.79 12.28 -6.07
CA TYR A 344 9.13 11.86 -6.43
C TYR A 344 10.06 11.89 -5.22
N ILE A 345 11.24 11.31 -5.34
CA ILE A 345 12.29 11.39 -4.32
C ILE A 345 13.20 12.57 -4.67
N ARG A 346 13.29 13.51 -3.73
CA ARG A 346 14.19 14.68 -3.80
C ARG A 346 15.33 14.49 -2.82
N ASN A 347 16.55 14.72 -3.30
CA ASN A 347 17.69 14.86 -2.40
C ASN A 347 17.82 16.33 -1.98
N ASP A 348 17.73 16.55 -0.68
CA ASP A 348 17.85 17.86 -0.05
C ASP A 348 18.93 17.78 1.03
N ALA A 349 20.10 18.39 0.76
CA ALA A 349 21.27 18.37 1.65
C ALA A 349 21.70 16.96 2.10
N GLY A 350 21.69 15.97 1.19
CA GLY A 350 22.05 14.58 1.46
C GLY A 350 20.93 13.71 2.04
N LYS A 351 19.73 14.27 2.25
CA LYS A 351 18.55 13.54 2.71
C LYS A 351 17.61 13.29 1.54
N PHE A 352 17.30 12.03 1.31
CA PHE A 352 16.31 11.61 0.31
C PHE A 352 14.92 11.62 0.95
N ARG A 353 14.01 12.42 0.39
CA ARG A 353 12.66 12.65 0.93
C ARG A 353 11.61 12.57 -0.15
N VAL A 354 10.39 12.19 0.25
CA VAL A 354 9.22 12.26 -0.63
C VAL A 354 8.84 13.73 -0.83
N ALA A 355 8.88 14.18 -2.09
CA ALA A 355 8.39 15.45 -2.54
C ALA A 355 7.09 15.27 -3.33
N LEU A 356 6.19 16.25 -3.23
CA LEU A 356 4.96 16.34 -4.01
C LEU A 356 4.96 17.65 -4.78
N GLN A 357 4.82 17.57 -6.10
CA GLN A 357 4.69 18.73 -6.99
C GLN A 357 3.29 18.79 -7.57
N ASN A 358 2.60 19.90 -7.39
CA ASN A 358 1.40 20.19 -8.15
C ASN A 358 1.78 20.58 -9.58
N LEU A 359 1.30 19.83 -10.56
CA LEU A 359 1.69 19.99 -11.97
C LEU A 359 1.05 21.21 -12.65
N VAL A 360 0.01 21.79 -12.05
CA VAL A 360 -0.66 23.00 -12.55
C VAL A 360 0.01 24.27 -12.02
N SER A 361 0.20 24.36 -10.70
CA SER A 361 0.80 25.53 -10.06
C SER A 361 2.33 25.49 -10.03
N GLY A 362 2.95 24.32 -10.20
CA GLY A 362 4.38 24.11 -10.04
C GLY A 362 4.85 24.06 -8.58
N GLN A 363 3.96 24.28 -7.60
CA GLN A 363 4.33 24.27 -6.17
C GLN A 363 4.85 22.92 -5.73
N VAL A 364 5.94 22.92 -4.97
CA VAL A 364 6.58 21.71 -4.43
C VAL A 364 6.54 21.74 -2.91
N GLN A 365 6.16 20.60 -2.32
CA GLN A 365 6.13 20.36 -0.88
C GLN A 365 6.94 19.11 -0.54
N LEU A 366 7.73 19.14 0.55
CA LEU A 366 8.35 17.95 1.14
C LEU A 366 7.38 17.35 2.14
N LEU A 367 7.03 16.07 1.95
CA LEU A 367 6.03 15.37 2.76
C LEU A 367 6.64 14.52 3.87
N SER A 368 7.82 13.97 3.65
CA SER A 368 8.49 13.08 4.60
C SER A 368 9.67 13.75 5.31
N GLU A 369 10.03 13.22 6.48
CA GLU A 369 11.15 13.71 7.30
C GLU A 369 12.34 12.75 7.31
N GLY A 370 12.22 11.62 6.64
CA GLY A 370 13.26 10.60 6.52
C GLY A 370 14.54 11.14 5.90
N SER A 371 15.58 10.34 5.95
CA SER A 371 16.87 10.66 5.31
C SER A 371 17.20 9.73 4.15
N GLN A 372 16.48 8.61 4.03
CA GLN A 372 16.69 7.59 3.02
C GLN A 372 15.34 7.00 2.57
N ASP A 373 14.46 7.89 2.14
CA ASP A 373 13.15 7.51 1.60
C ASP A 373 13.30 7.12 0.13
N GLU A 374 12.51 6.13 -0.30
CA GLU A 374 12.56 5.59 -1.66
C GLU A 374 11.18 5.10 -2.13
N SER A 375 11.04 4.98 -3.45
CA SER A 375 9.92 4.30 -4.12
C SER A 375 8.53 4.79 -3.69
N PRO A 376 8.21 6.08 -3.86
CA PRO A 376 6.88 6.59 -3.54
C PRO A 376 5.82 5.94 -4.42
N SER A 377 4.63 5.66 -3.87
CA SER A 377 3.49 5.09 -4.58
C SER A 377 2.19 5.66 -4.05
N PHE A 378 1.37 6.24 -4.91
CA PHE A 378 0.08 6.77 -4.49
C PHE A 378 -0.91 5.66 -4.17
N ALA A 379 -1.70 5.88 -3.14
CA ALA A 379 -2.96 5.18 -2.93
C ALA A 379 -3.94 5.48 -4.06
N PRO A 380 -4.87 4.56 -4.40
CA PRO A 380 -5.72 4.71 -5.58
C PRO A 380 -6.70 5.89 -5.51
N ASN A 381 -6.96 6.48 -4.34
CA ASN A 381 -7.72 7.73 -4.21
C ASN A 381 -6.86 9.00 -4.30
N GLY A 382 -5.54 8.85 -4.41
CA GLY A 382 -4.60 9.97 -4.52
C GLY A 382 -4.37 10.77 -3.23
N ARG A 383 -4.88 10.30 -2.07
CA ARG A 383 -4.79 11.03 -0.79
C ARG A 383 -3.62 10.64 0.09
N VAL A 384 -3.03 9.49 -0.17
CA VAL A 384 -1.92 8.95 0.62
C VAL A 384 -0.81 8.49 -0.31
N ILE A 385 0.43 8.66 0.12
CA ILE A 385 1.64 8.17 -0.56
C ILE A 385 2.31 7.17 0.36
N LEU A 386 2.44 5.93 -0.11
CA LEU A 386 3.24 4.87 0.50
C LEU A 386 4.68 5.00 -0.01
N TYR A 387 5.66 4.79 0.86
CA TYR A 387 7.08 4.81 0.51
C TYR A 387 7.87 3.88 1.44
N ALA A 388 9.10 3.55 1.08
CA ALA A 388 10.00 2.89 2.01
C ALA A 388 10.96 3.90 2.62
N THR A 389 11.29 3.70 3.89
CA THR A 389 12.24 4.54 4.64
C THR A 389 13.18 3.66 5.46
N LYS A 390 14.29 4.19 5.93
CA LYS A 390 15.19 3.47 6.85
C LYS A 390 15.06 3.98 8.27
N VAL A 391 14.77 3.06 9.18
CA VAL A 391 14.76 3.32 10.62
C VAL A 391 15.76 2.40 11.29
N ARG A 392 16.75 2.97 11.98
CA ARG A 392 17.84 2.21 12.63
C ARG A 392 18.54 1.20 11.72
N GLY A 393 18.74 1.60 10.44
CA GLY A 393 19.41 0.77 9.44
C GLY A 393 18.56 -0.31 8.76
N ARG A 394 17.27 -0.45 9.13
CA ARG A 394 16.32 -1.38 8.50
C ARG A 394 15.31 -0.63 7.64
N GLY A 395 14.99 -1.18 6.48
CA GLY A 395 13.92 -0.69 5.63
C GLY A 395 12.56 -0.96 6.27
N GLN A 396 11.70 0.05 6.28
CA GLN A 396 10.32 -0.01 6.76
C GLN A 396 9.40 0.68 5.75
N LEU A 397 8.16 0.22 5.68
CA LEU A 397 7.13 0.92 4.93
C LEU A 397 6.54 2.04 5.78
N ALA A 398 6.33 3.18 5.15
CA ALA A 398 5.69 4.34 5.74
C ALA A 398 4.69 4.94 4.76
N ALA A 399 3.70 5.64 5.26
CA ALA A 399 2.74 6.36 4.45
C ALA A 399 2.57 7.79 4.98
N VAL A 400 2.29 8.72 4.07
CA VAL A 400 2.03 10.12 4.40
C VAL A 400 0.85 10.63 3.58
N SER A 401 -0.05 11.41 4.19
CA SER A 401 -1.11 12.10 3.46
C SER A 401 -0.53 13.18 2.54
N VAL A 402 -1.20 13.47 1.43
CA VAL A 402 -0.73 14.44 0.43
C VAL A 402 -0.67 15.88 0.96
N ASP A 403 -1.34 16.17 2.07
CA ASP A 403 -1.24 17.44 2.81
C ASP A 403 -0.17 17.43 3.90
N GLY A 404 0.48 16.28 4.13
CA GLY A 404 1.52 16.09 5.13
C GLY A 404 1.03 15.98 6.59
N SER A 405 -0.29 16.02 6.82
CA SER A 405 -0.88 16.06 8.16
C SER A 405 -0.89 14.72 8.90
N VAL A 406 -0.95 13.61 8.17
CA VAL A 406 -0.98 12.24 8.73
C VAL A 406 0.22 11.46 8.26
N ARG A 407 0.95 10.87 9.19
CA ARG A 407 2.09 9.98 8.92
C ARG A 407 1.88 8.66 9.62
N GLN A 408 2.22 7.58 8.94
CA GLN A 408 2.05 6.22 9.43
C GLN A 408 3.32 5.41 9.17
N ARG A 409 3.64 4.50 10.08
CA ARG A 409 4.65 3.46 9.87
C ARG A 409 3.94 2.11 9.87
N LEU A 410 4.08 1.38 8.79
CA LEU A 410 3.62 0.01 8.72
C LEU A 410 4.72 -0.86 9.35
N ASN A 411 4.48 -1.35 10.56
CA ASN A 411 5.43 -2.22 11.25
C ASN A 411 5.40 -3.61 10.61
N ASP A 412 6.39 -3.90 9.76
CA ASP A 412 6.68 -5.27 9.35
C ASP A 412 7.63 -5.90 10.39
N ALA A 413 7.09 -6.85 11.17
CA ALA A 413 7.88 -7.60 12.16
C ALA A 413 8.89 -8.56 11.53
N THR A 414 8.87 -8.76 10.20
CA THR A 414 9.53 -9.89 9.55
C THR A 414 10.80 -9.56 8.75
N GLY A 415 11.17 -8.28 8.60
CA GLY A 415 12.40 -7.98 7.85
C GLY A 415 12.60 -6.55 7.38
N ASP A 416 13.52 -6.41 6.43
CA ASP A 416 13.89 -5.18 5.75
C ASP A 416 12.94 -5.00 4.56
N ALA A 417 11.90 -4.15 4.69
CA ALA A 417 10.88 -3.92 3.67
C ALA A 417 11.26 -2.74 2.77
N ARG A 418 11.08 -2.91 1.44
CA ARG A 418 11.52 -1.96 0.41
C ARG A 418 10.58 -1.92 -0.78
N GLU A 419 10.75 -0.90 -1.61
CA GLU A 419 10.15 -0.76 -2.94
C GLU A 419 8.63 -1.05 -2.95
N PRO A 420 7.84 -0.34 -2.14
CA PRO A 420 6.40 -0.56 -2.12
C PRO A 420 5.73 -0.08 -3.41
N ALA A 421 4.65 -0.75 -3.77
CA ALA A 421 3.73 -0.36 -4.82
C ALA A 421 2.29 -0.55 -4.33
N TRP A 422 1.49 0.50 -4.38
CA TRP A 422 0.07 0.43 -4.04
C TRP A 422 -0.73 -0.11 -5.22
N SER A 423 -1.69 -1.00 -4.96
CA SER A 423 -2.57 -1.54 -6.01
C SER A 423 -3.60 -0.48 -6.46
N PRO A 424 -4.16 -0.61 -7.68
CA PRO A 424 -5.42 0.07 -8.00
C PRO A 424 -6.54 -0.46 -7.10
N ILE A 425 -7.72 0.19 -7.12
CA ILE A 425 -8.94 -0.37 -6.52
C ILE A 425 -9.28 -1.66 -7.25
N ILE A 426 -9.45 -2.74 -6.49
CA ILE A 426 -9.80 -4.06 -7.02
C ILE A 426 -11.29 -4.29 -6.71
N ASN A 427 -12.12 -4.20 -7.73
CA ASN A 427 -13.56 -4.45 -7.64
C ASN A 427 -13.89 -5.95 -7.51
#